data_88b003c6dfa72c4fde1e27d0b308f50f
#
_entry.id   88b003c6dfa72c4fde1e27d0b308f50f
#
_cell.length_a   1.000
_cell.length_b   1.000
_cell.length_c   1.000
_cell.angle_alpha   90.00
_cell.angle_beta   90.00
_cell.angle_gamma   90.00
#
_symmetry.space_group_name_H-M   'P 1'
#
loop_
_entity.id
_entity.type
_entity.pdbx_description
1 polymer ?
#
loop_
_entity_poly.entity_id
_entity_poly.type
_entity_poly.pdbx_seq_one_letter_code
_entity_poly.pdbx_strand_id
1 'polypeptide(L)'
;AAYSYMALVPVIQPPIMRALTTKKERMIVMDQLRPVSKREKIIFPIAVTVIVSLMLPAAAPLIGMLMLGNLFRESGVVERLSKTSENDLNNIVVIFLGVTVGATANAETFLSVKTLEIIALGMFAFAAGTAGGVLLGKLMNKISGGKINPLIGSAGVSAVPMAARVSQVEGQKANPGNFLLMHAMGPNVAGVIGTAIAAGVLLSIFGA
;
A
#
# COMPACT_ATOMS: atom_id res chain seq x y z
N ALA A 1 -15.62 9.34 -2.82
CA ALA A 1 -15.70 7.87 -3.01
C ALA A 1 -14.46 7.15 -2.46
N ALA A 2 -13.20 7.49 -2.89
CA ALA A 2 -12.00 6.73 -2.51
C ALA A 2 -11.79 6.61 -0.99
N TYR A 3 -11.92 7.67 -0.24
CA TYR A 3 -11.77 7.63 1.22
C TYR A 3 -12.84 6.77 1.93
N SER A 4 -14.03 6.66 1.34
CA SER A 4 -15.12 5.88 1.93
C SER A 4 -14.80 4.38 1.94
N TYR A 5 -14.30 3.83 0.84
CA TYR A 5 -13.95 2.40 0.81
C TYR A 5 -12.60 2.12 1.48
N MET A 6 -11.65 3.08 1.50
CA MET A 6 -10.42 2.93 2.29
C MET A 6 -10.69 2.79 3.79
N ALA A 7 -11.65 3.53 4.33
CA ALA A 7 -12.02 3.43 5.74
C ALA A 7 -12.58 2.04 6.11
N LEU A 8 -13.08 1.29 5.13
CA LEU A 8 -13.62 -0.07 5.34
C LEU A 8 -12.56 -1.18 5.29
N VAL A 9 -11.29 -0.87 4.96
CA VAL A 9 -10.21 -1.85 4.90
C VAL A 9 -10.09 -2.71 6.18
N PRO A 10 -10.13 -2.13 7.41
CA PRO A 10 -10.09 -2.93 8.64
C PRO A 10 -11.28 -3.88 8.83
N VAL A 11 -12.38 -3.64 8.11
CA VAL A 11 -13.59 -4.49 8.15
C VAL A 11 -13.55 -5.56 7.07
N ILE A 12 -13.10 -5.20 5.87
CA ILE A 12 -13.08 -6.07 4.68
C ILE A 12 -11.95 -7.11 4.76
N GLN A 13 -10.75 -6.71 5.16
CA GLN A 13 -9.58 -7.59 5.12
C GLN A 13 -9.64 -8.78 6.09
N PRO A 14 -9.99 -8.63 7.39
CA PRO A 14 -9.91 -9.73 8.34
C PRO A 14 -10.73 -10.98 7.96
N PRO A 15 -11.99 -10.88 7.49
CA PRO A 15 -12.75 -12.05 7.04
C PRO A 15 -12.05 -12.80 5.91
N ILE A 16 -11.53 -12.07 4.91
CA ILE A 16 -10.84 -12.64 3.75
C ILE A 16 -9.55 -13.34 4.18
N MET A 17 -8.75 -12.68 5.03
CA MET A 17 -7.51 -13.23 5.56
C MET A 17 -7.76 -14.53 6.31
N ARG A 18 -8.80 -14.57 7.16
CA ARG A 18 -9.17 -15.77 7.93
C ARG A 18 -9.70 -16.89 7.04
N ALA A 19 -10.50 -16.56 6.02
CA ALA A 19 -11.05 -17.54 5.09
C ALA A 19 -9.94 -18.22 4.24
N LEU A 20 -8.92 -17.44 3.86
CA LEU A 20 -7.85 -17.91 2.98
C LEU A 20 -6.63 -18.48 3.72
N THR A 21 -6.54 -18.34 5.05
CA THR A 21 -5.39 -18.84 5.83
C THR A 21 -5.82 -19.76 6.95
N THR A 22 -5.03 -20.79 7.19
CA THR A 22 -5.19 -21.67 8.34
C THR A 22 -4.65 -21.01 9.63
N LYS A 23 -5.09 -21.49 10.79
CA LYS A 23 -4.57 -21.01 12.08
C LYS A 23 -3.05 -21.21 12.19
N LYS A 24 -2.53 -22.34 11.67
CA LYS A 24 -1.09 -22.64 11.65
C LYS A 24 -0.31 -21.60 10.84
N GLU A 25 -0.79 -21.24 9.67
CA GLU A 25 -0.16 -20.22 8.81
C GLU A 25 -0.14 -18.85 9.48
N ARG A 26 -1.23 -18.46 10.15
CA ARG A 26 -1.31 -17.17 10.86
C ARG A 26 -0.39 -17.08 12.08
N MET A 27 -0.02 -18.23 12.67
CA MET A 27 0.88 -18.31 13.83
C MET A 27 2.37 -18.25 13.46
N ILE A 28 2.73 -18.31 12.18
CA ILE A 28 4.12 -18.26 11.74
C ILE A 28 4.75 -16.95 12.19
N VAL A 29 5.83 -17.05 12.97
CA VAL A 29 6.69 -15.93 13.35
C VAL A 29 7.77 -15.79 12.29
N MET A 30 7.92 -14.59 11.77
CA MET A 30 8.93 -14.30 10.75
C MET A 30 10.24 -13.87 11.40
N ASP A 31 11.36 -14.32 10.83
CA ASP A 31 12.70 -13.86 11.23
C ASP A 31 12.89 -12.38 10.92
N GLN A 32 13.87 -11.75 11.57
CA GLN A 32 14.21 -10.36 11.31
C GLN A 32 14.58 -10.14 9.84
N LEU A 33 14.16 -8.99 9.32
CA LEU A 33 14.53 -8.57 7.96
C LEU A 33 16.06 -8.42 7.85
N ARG A 34 16.62 -8.81 6.71
CA ARG A 34 18.06 -8.60 6.46
C ARG A 34 18.41 -7.11 6.56
N PRO A 35 19.57 -6.76 7.11
CA PRO A 35 20.05 -5.40 7.05
C PRO A 35 20.29 -4.98 5.59
N VAL A 36 19.76 -3.81 5.21
CA VAL A 36 19.92 -3.24 3.87
C VAL A 36 21.02 -2.17 3.92
N SER A 37 21.96 -2.23 3.01
CA SER A 37 23.05 -1.26 2.96
C SER A 37 22.56 0.14 2.56
N LYS A 38 23.27 1.20 2.97
CA LYS A 38 22.95 2.58 2.58
C LYS A 38 22.94 2.76 1.06
N ARG A 39 23.84 2.08 0.36
CA ARG A 39 23.89 2.12 -1.12
C ARG A 39 22.63 1.54 -1.76
N GLU A 40 22.17 0.38 -1.29
CA GLU A 40 20.91 -0.22 -1.79
C GLU A 40 19.72 0.71 -1.57
N LYS A 41 19.62 1.37 -0.42
CA LYS A 41 18.56 2.30 -0.08
C LYS A 41 18.53 3.56 -0.96
N ILE A 42 19.71 4.02 -1.42
CA ILE A 42 19.84 5.18 -2.32
C ILE A 42 19.59 4.77 -3.79
N ILE A 43 20.11 3.61 -4.20
CA ILE A 43 20.00 3.15 -5.59
C ILE A 43 18.53 2.75 -5.90
N PHE A 44 17.83 2.14 -4.94
CA PHE A 44 16.47 1.66 -5.12
C PHE A 44 15.50 2.72 -5.67
N PRO A 45 15.33 3.92 -5.04
CA PRO A 45 14.41 4.93 -5.55
C PRO A 45 14.80 5.47 -6.93
N ILE A 46 16.09 5.58 -7.21
CA ILE A 46 16.58 6.03 -8.52
C ILE A 46 16.24 4.97 -9.59
N ALA A 47 16.59 3.71 -9.33
CA ALA A 47 16.32 2.61 -10.26
C ALA A 47 14.84 2.44 -10.55
N VAL A 48 14.00 2.44 -9.50
CA VAL A 48 12.54 2.31 -9.65
C VAL A 48 11.97 3.48 -10.47
N THR A 49 12.38 4.71 -10.18
CA THR A 49 11.93 5.88 -10.95
C THR A 49 12.28 5.76 -12.42
N VAL A 50 13.53 5.44 -12.74
CA VAL A 50 14.01 5.32 -14.13
C VAL A 50 13.26 4.19 -14.85
N ILE A 51 13.22 3.00 -14.27
CA ILE A 51 12.61 1.82 -14.91
C ILE A 51 11.11 2.07 -15.15
N VAL A 52 10.38 2.50 -14.12
CA VAL A 52 8.93 2.71 -14.24
C VAL A 52 8.60 3.85 -15.19
N SER A 53 9.36 4.96 -15.14
CA SER A 53 9.10 6.10 -16.04
C SER A 53 9.38 5.78 -17.51
N LEU A 54 10.37 4.94 -17.78
CA LEU A 54 10.65 4.47 -19.17
C LEU A 54 9.57 3.50 -19.67
N MET A 55 9.06 2.64 -18.80
CA MET A 55 8.02 1.67 -19.17
C MET A 55 6.63 2.31 -19.25
N LEU A 56 6.33 3.24 -18.38
CA LEU A 56 5.01 3.84 -18.16
C LEU A 56 5.13 5.33 -17.81
N PRO A 57 5.32 6.21 -18.82
CA PRO A 57 5.46 7.65 -18.61
C PRO A 57 4.32 8.29 -17.79
N ALA A 58 3.09 7.79 -17.94
CA ALA A 58 1.92 8.28 -17.20
C ALA A 58 2.03 8.05 -15.67
N ALA A 59 2.80 7.07 -15.22
CA ALA A 59 3.04 6.82 -13.80
C ALA A 59 4.20 7.64 -13.21
N ALA A 60 5.03 8.27 -14.07
CA ALA A 60 6.26 8.96 -13.68
C ALA A 60 6.06 10.05 -12.60
N PRO A 61 5.03 10.93 -12.64
CA PRO A 61 4.85 11.94 -11.61
C PRO A 61 4.63 11.33 -10.22
N LEU A 62 3.78 10.31 -10.12
CA LEU A 62 3.44 9.69 -8.84
C LEU A 62 4.60 8.88 -8.27
N ILE A 63 5.20 8.03 -9.09
CA ILE A 63 6.37 7.22 -8.68
C ILE A 63 7.57 8.11 -8.41
N GLY A 64 7.81 9.12 -9.27
CA GLY A 64 8.92 10.06 -9.09
C GLY A 64 8.84 10.81 -7.76
N MET A 65 7.67 11.33 -7.39
CA MET A 65 7.49 12.04 -6.12
C MET A 65 7.63 11.11 -4.90
N LEU A 66 7.08 9.89 -4.97
CA LEU A 66 7.24 8.89 -3.92
C LEU A 66 8.73 8.52 -3.72
N MET A 67 9.42 8.26 -4.81
CA MET A 67 10.84 7.87 -4.79
C MET A 67 11.76 9.04 -4.43
N LEU A 68 11.41 10.28 -4.82
CA LEU A 68 12.13 11.48 -4.41
C LEU A 68 12.09 11.67 -2.89
N GLY A 69 10.92 11.52 -2.29
CA GLY A 69 10.78 11.59 -0.83
C GLY A 69 11.61 10.51 -0.12
N ASN A 70 11.60 9.28 -0.65
CA ASN A 70 12.45 8.20 -0.15
C ASN A 70 13.94 8.52 -0.29
N LEU A 71 14.36 9.07 -1.44
CA LEU A 71 15.75 9.50 -1.67
C LEU A 71 16.18 10.61 -0.70
N PHE A 72 15.34 11.60 -0.43
CA PHE A 72 15.63 12.65 0.57
C PHE A 72 15.92 12.04 1.93
N ARG A 73 15.10 11.10 2.36
CA ARG A 73 15.23 10.42 3.66
C ARG A 73 16.50 9.56 3.73
N GLU A 74 16.73 8.70 2.74
CA GLU A 74 17.79 7.69 2.80
C GLU A 74 19.19 8.24 2.42
N SER A 75 19.25 9.35 1.69
CA SER A 75 20.53 10.00 1.34
C SER A 75 21.27 10.54 2.57
N GLY A 76 20.52 11.11 3.52
CA GLY A 76 21.04 11.72 4.74
C GLY A 76 21.83 13.04 4.51
N VAL A 77 21.77 13.62 3.30
CA VAL A 77 22.46 14.88 2.98
C VAL A 77 21.52 16.08 2.86
N VAL A 78 20.22 15.84 2.82
CA VAL A 78 19.17 16.86 2.67
C VAL A 78 18.13 16.78 3.79
N GLU A 79 18.56 16.53 5.03
CA GLU A 79 17.67 16.27 6.17
C GLU A 79 16.63 17.38 6.37
N ARG A 80 17.03 18.66 6.18
CA ARG A 80 16.09 19.80 6.28
C ARG A 80 14.97 19.71 5.25
N LEU A 81 15.28 19.36 3.98
CA LEU A 81 14.28 19.21 2.93
C LEU A 81 13.38 17.99 3.18
N SER A 82 13.97 16.90 3.67
CA SER A 82 13.20 15.71 4.08
C SER A 82 12.18 16.06 5.16
N LYS A 83 12.58 16.76 6.22
CA LYS A 83 11.66 17.21 7.29
C LYS A 83 10.59 18.18 6.79
N THR A 84 10.95 19.14 5.95
CA THR A 84 9.99 20.08 5.37
C THR A 84 8.97 19.34 4.48
N SER A 85 9.42 18.39 3.68
CA SER A 85 8.50 17.59 2.85
C SER A 85 7.58 16.70 3.68
N GLU A 86 8.11 16.09 4.73
CA GLU A 86 7.37 15.16 5.59
C GLU A 86 6.33 15.89 6.47
N ASN A 87 6.60 17.10 6.91
CA ASN A 87 5.76 17.88 7.83
C ASN A 87 5.09 19.07 7.15
N ASP A 88 5.85 20.11 6.80
CA ASP A 88 5.26 21.39 6.39
C ASP A 88 4.53 21.27 5.05
N LEU A 89 5.20 20.73 4.03
CA LEU A 89 4.61 20.56 2.72
C LEU A 89 3.45 19.58 2.75
N ASN A 90 3.61 18.47 3.46
CA ASN A 90 2.54 17.48 3.63
C ASN A 90 1.31 18.10 4.31
N ASN A 91 1.48 18.90 5.37
CA ASN A 91 0.38 19.56 6.05
C ASN A 91 -0.33 20.57 5.12
N ILE A 92 0.42 21.36 4.36
CA ILE A 92 -0.14 22.30 3.39
C ILE A 92 -0.98 21.56 2.33
N VAL A 93 -0.42 20.50 1.75
CA VAL A 93 -1.10 19.68 0.75
C VAL A 93 -2.36 19.02 1.32
N VAL A 94 -2.29 18.50 2.55
CA VAL A 94 -3.46 17.89 3.24
C VAL A 94 -4.56 18.93 3.49
N ILE A 95 -4.22 20.15 3.86
CA ILE A 95 -5.21 21.24 4.02
C ILE A 95 -5.92 21.52 2.69
N PHE A 96 -5.17 21.76 1.62
CA PHE A 96 -5.75 22.03 0.30
C PHE A 96 -6.56 20.84 -0.23
N LEU A 97 -6.06 19.62 -0.05
CA LEU A 97 -6.78 18.41 -0.42
C LEU A 97 -8.09 18.29 0.36
N GLY A 98 -8.06 18.51 1.67
CA GLY A 98 -9.24 18.45 2.54
C GLY A 98 -10.30 19.48 2.16
N VAL A 99 -9.88 20.72 1.89
CA VAL A 99 -10.79 21.80 1.45
C VAL A 99 -11.38 21.46 0.08
N THR A 100 -10.56 21.06 -0.88
CA THR A 100 -11.01 20.74 -2.24
C THR A 100 -11.98 19.55 -2.25
N VAL A 101 -11.62 18.46 -1.56
CA VAL A 101 -12.46 17.26 -1.46
C VAL A 101 -13.75 17.56 -0.70
N GLY A 102 -13.66 18.37 0.38
CA GLY A 102 -14.84 18.81 1.15
C GLY A 102 -15.79 19.65 0.32
N ALA A 103 -15.27 20.58 -0.48
CA ALA A 103 -16.09 21.43 -1.35
C ALA A 103 -16.84 20.64 -2.45
N THR A 104 -16.30 19.48 -2.87
CA THR A 104 -16.96 18.60 -3.84
C THR A 104 -17.94 17.59 -3.22
N ALA A 105 -17.97 17.49 -1.90
CA ALA A 105 -18.81 16.54 -1.16
C ALA A 105 -20.22 17.13 -0.93
N ASN A 106 -21.00 17.27 -2.00
CA ASN A 106 -22.43 17.59 -1.90
C ASN A 106 -23.30 16.33 -2.00
N ALA A 107 -24.53 16.41 -1.48
CA ALA A 107 -25.44 15.27 -1.43
C ALA A 107 -25.78 14.70 -2.82
N GLU A 108 -25.97 15.57 -3.82
CA GLU A 108 -26.31 15.16 -5.18
C GLU A 108 -25.19 14.35 -5.83
N THR A 109 -23.95 14.78 -5.66
CA THR A 109 -22.79 14.08 -6.22
C THR A 109 -22.45 12.82 -5.43
N PHE A 110 -22.56 12.87 -4.10
CA PHE A 110 -22.13 11.77 -3.22
C PHE A 110 -23.13 10.61 -3.23
N LEU A 111 -24.44 10.89 -3.32
CA LEU A 111 -25.51 9.91 -3.36
C LEU A 111 -25.93 9.52 -4.78
N SER A 112 -25.18 9.97 -5.79
CA SER A 112 -25.43 9.56 -7.17
C SER A 112 -25.17 8.05 -7.34
N VAL A 113 -25.97 7.40 -8.20
CA VAL A 113 -25.80 5.97 -8.53
C VAL A 113 -24.37 5.66 -8.95
N LYS A 114 -23.80 6.53 -9.80
CA LYS A 114 -22.41 6.42 -10.28
C LYS A 114 -21.39 6.41 -9.13
N THR A 115 -21.56 7.24 -8.12
CA THR A 115 -20.66 7.26 -6.96
C THR A 115 -20.80 6.01 -6.11
N LEU A 116 -22.01 5.50 -5.93
CA LEU A 116 -22.27 4.25 -5.21
C LEU A 116 -21.67 3.05 -5.94
N GLU A 117 -21.77 3.01 -7.27
CA GLU A 117 -21.12 1.98 -8.11
C GLU A 117 -19.58 2.03 -7.95
N ILE A 118 -18.98 3.22 -7.95
CA ILE A 118 -17.52 3.38 -7.74
C ILE A 118 -17.11 2.90 -6.34
N ILE A 119 -17.91 3.18 -5.31
CA ILE A 119 -17.65 2.70 -3.94
C ILE A 119 -17.72 1.16 -3.90
N ALA A 120 -18.76 0.57 -4.49
CA ALA A 120 -18.93 -0.88 -4.54
C ALA A 120 -17.77 -1.55 -5.30
N LEU A 121 -17.40 -0.99 -6.46
CA LEU A 121 -16.26 -1.47 -7.24
C LEU A 121 -14.94 -1.37 -6.47
N GLY A 122 -14.72 -0.26 -5.76
CA GLY A 122 -13.56 -0.06 -4.91
C GLY A 122 -13.48 -1.09 -3.77
N MET A 123 -14.60 -1.38 -3.11
CA MET A 123 -14.66 -2.44 -2.08
C MET A 123 -14.33 -3.81 -2.67
N PHE A 124 -14.88 -4.12 -3.84
CA PHE A 124 -14.57 -5.38 -4.54
C PHE A 124 -13.08 -5.45 -4.93
N ALA A 125 -12.51 -4.38 -5.46
CA ALA A 125 -11.10 -4.30 -5.80
C ALA A 125 -10.19 -4.51 -4.59
N PHE A 126 -10.50 -3.91 -3.44
CA PHE A 126 -9.77 -4.15 -2.18
C PHE A 126 -9.90 -5.59 -1.69
N ALA A 127 -11.09 -6.18 -1.80
CA ALA A 127 -11.30 -7.58 -1.45
C ALA A 127 -10.50 -8.52 -2.34
N ALA A 128 -10.55 -8.31 -3.65
CA ALA A 128 -9.78 -9.08 -4.64
C ALA A 128 -8.27 -8.92 -4.46
N GLY A 129 -7.80 -7.66 -4.25
CA GLY A 129 -6.39 -7.36 -3.97
C GLY A 129 -5.90 -8.03 -2.67
N THR A 130 -6.71 -8.00 -1.62
CA THR A 130 -6.41 -8.67 -0.35
C THR A 130 -6.33 -10.19 -0.55
N ALA A 131 -7.29 -10.78 -1.26
CA ALA A 131 -7.29 -12.22 -1.55
C ALA A 131 -6.08 -12.63 -2.38
N GLY A 132 -5.80 -11.92 -3.48
CA GLY A 132 -4.64 -12.16 -4.34
C GLY A 132 -3.32 -12.04 -3.58
N GLY A 133 -3.18 -11.00 -2.75
CA GLY A 133 -2.01 -10.79 -1.91
C GLY A 133 -1.78 -11.92 -0.90
N VAL A 134 -2.84 -12.36 -0.21
CA VAL A 134 -2.76 -13.50 0.72
C VAL A 134 -2.40 -14.79 0.00
N LEU A 135 -2.98 -15.06 -1.17
CA LEU A 135 -2.65 -16.23 -1.99
C LEU A 135 -1.20 -16.20 -2.44
N LEU A 136 -0.69 -15.04 -2.87
CA LEU A 136 0.72 -14.86 -3.19
C LEU A 136 1.60 -15.08 -1.95
N GLY A 137 1.20 -14.56 -0.79
CA GLY A 137 1.86 -14.82 0.49
C GLY A 137 1.92 -16.32 0.83
N LYS A 138 0.85 -17.07 0.55
CA LYS A 138 0.85 -18.54 0.71
C LYS A 138 1.81 -19.22 -0.25
N LEU A 139 1.87 -18.77 -1.50
CA LEU A 139 2.84 -19.29 -2.47
C LEU A 139 4.26 -19.05 -2.00
N MET A 140 4.57 -17.83 -1.54
CA MET A 140 5.88 -17.49 -0.96
C MET A 140 6.19 -18.32 0.30
N ASN A 141 5.19 -18.55 1.15
CA ASN A 141 5.34 -19.42 2.31
C ASN A 141 5.73 -20.84 1.92
N LYS A 142 5.07 -21.39 0.90
CA LYS A 142 5.40 -22.73 0.37
C LYS A 142 6.80 -22.79 -0.23
N ILE A 143 7.21 -21.79 -1.00
CA ILE A 143 8.55 -21.72 -1.62
C ILE A 143 9.63 -21.53 -0.56
N SER A 144 9.38 -20.77 0.50
CA SER A 144 10.33 -20.50 1.59
C SER A 144 10.43 -21.61 2.63
N GLY A 145 9.70 -22.71 2.48
CA GLY A 145 9.69 -23.80 3.46
C GLY A 145 9.01 -23.44 4.78
N GLY A 146 7.96 -22.61 4.76
CA GLY A 146 7.16 -22.29 5.94
C GLY A 146 7.62 -21.06 6.74
N LYS A 147 8.54 -20.25 6.21
CA LYS A 147 9.13 -19.10 6.92
C LYS A 147 8.35 -17.79 6.79
N ILE A 148 7.49 -17.68 5.79
CA ILE A 148 6.75 -16.45 5.49
C ILE A 148 5.32 -16.57 5.97
N ASN A 149 4.86 -15.64 6.78
CA ASN A 149 3.47 -15.58 7.21
C ASN A 149 2.60 -15.01 6.08
N PRO A 150 1.62 -15.76 5.54
CA PRO A 150 0.80 -15.30 4.42
C PRO A 150 -0.01 -14.04 4.70
N LEU A 151 -0.24 -13.69 5.96
CA LEU A 151 -0.98 -12.48 6.33
C LEU A 151 -0.32 -11.20 5.81
N ILE A 152 1.02 -11.17 5.66
CA ILE A 152 1.69 -9.97 5.14
C ILE A 152 1.26 -9.62 3.72
N GLY A 153 0.85 -10.62 2.94
CA GLY A 153 0.36 -10.43 1.57
C GLY A 153 -0.92 -9.59 1.51
N SER A 154 -1.77 -9.62 2.54
CA SER A 154 -2.98 -8.78 2.60
C SER A 154 -2.65 -7.28 2.61
N ALA A 155 -1.43 -6.91 2.97
CA ALA A 155 -0.97 -5.53 2.95
C ALA A 155 -0.57 -5.05 1.54
N GLY A 156 -0.55 -5.92 0.52
CA GLY A 156 -0.24 -5.58 -0.87
C GLY A 156 -1.31 -4.73 -1.57
N VAL A 157 -1.97 -3.84 -0.85
CA VAL A 157 -2.96 -2.87 -1.33
C VAL A 157 -2.49 -1.46 -0.99
N SER A 158 -3.01 -0.46 -1.70
CA SER A 158 -2.56 0.94 -1.58
C SER A 158 -2.98 1.68 -0.29
N ALA A 159 -3.62 1.00 0.67
CA ALA A 159 -4.02 1.58 1.96
C ALA A 159 -2.86 1.57 2.96
N VAL A 160 -1.93 2.52 2.83
CA VAL A 160 -0.73 2.63 3.68
C VAL A 160 -0.98 3.61 4.83
N PRO A 161 -0.57 3.31 6.05
CA PRO A 161 -0.07 2.03 6.59
C PRO A 161 -1.18 1.13 7.15
N MET A 162 -2.44 1.42 6.83
CA MET A 162 -3.61 0.78 7.44
C MET A 162 -3.63 -0.73 7.20
N ALA A 163 -3.42 -1.17 5.96
CA ALA A 163 -3.43 -2.59 5.62
C ALA A 163 -2.32 -3.39 6.34
N ALA A 164 -1.13 -2.80 6.50
CA ALA A 164 -0.05 -3.42 7.28
C ALA A 164 -0.42 -3.54 8.77
N ARG A 165 -1.12 -2.55 9.33
CA ARG A 165 -1.63 -2.63 10.71
C ARG A 165 -2.69 -3.71 10.88
N VAL A 166 -3.57 -3.89 9.89
CA VAL A 166 -4.56 -4.99 9.91
C VAL A 166 -3.86 -6.34 9.90
N SER A 167 -2.83 -6.52 9.06
CA SER A 167 -2.02 -7.75 9.06
C SER A 167 -1.38 -8.02 10.42
N GLN A 168 -0.84 -6.98 11.08
CA GLN A 168 -0.29 -7.08 12.44
C GLN A 168 -1.34 -7.52 13.45
N VAL A 169 -2.51 -6.87 13.47
CA VAL A 169 -3.59 -7.18 14.43
C VAL A 169 -4.08 -8.61 14.25
N GLU A 170 -4.29 -9.06 13.01
CA GLU A 170 -4.73 -10.44 12.75
C GLU A 170 -3.65 -11.48 13.09
N GLY A 171 -2.37 -11.16 12.88
CA GLY A 171 -1.25 -11.99 13.32
C GLY A 171 -1.19 -12.14 14.83
N GLN A 172 -1.34 -11.04 15.57
CA GLN A 172 -1.35 -11.04 17.04
C GLN A 172 -2.57 -11.77 17.64
N LYS A 173 -3.73 -11.73 16.98
CA LYS A 173 -4.89 -12.54 17.43
C LYS A 173 -4.62 -14.04 17.33
N ALA A 174 -3.79 -14.47 16.38
CA ALA A 174 -3.41 -15.88 16.25
C ALA A 174 -2.25 -16.28 17.20
N ASN A 175 -1.29 -15.38 17.37
CA ASN A 175 -0.13 -15.52 18.24
C ASN A 175 0.28 -14.13 18.78
N PRO A 176 0.08 -13.83 20.08
CA PRO A 176 0.38 -12.52 20.67
C PRO A 176 1.84 -12.07 20.50
N GLY A 177 2.78 -13.01 20.39
CA GLY A 177 4.20 -12.72 20.12
C GLY A 177 4.54 -12.42 18.67
N ASN A 178 3.55 -12.37 17.77
CA ASN A 178 3.79 -12.20 16.33
C ASN A 178 3.82 -10.72 15.93
N PHE A 179 4.97 -10.25 15.46
CA PHE A 179 5.20 -8.87 15.02
C PHE A 179 5.36 -8.82 13.50
N LEU A 180 4.23 -8.71 12.79
CA LEU A 180 4.21 -8.71 11.33
C LEU A 180 4.30 -7.31 10.69
N LEU A 181 4.16 -6.22 11.45
CA LEU A 181 4.04 -4.87 10.91
C LEU A 181 5.19 -4.52 9.96
N MET A 182 6.43 -4.71 10.41
CA MET A 182 7.61 -4.37 9.60
C MET A 182 7.71 -5.22 8.32
N HIS A 183 7.32 -6.49 8.41
CA HIS A 183 7.28 -7.39 7.25
C HIS A 183 6.16 -7.02 6.28
N ALA A 184 5.00 -6.60 6.79
CA ALA A 184 3.84 -6.19 6.01
C ALA A 184 4.04 -4.83 5.32
N MET A 185 4.91 -3.96 5.84
CA MET A 185 5.21 -2.66 5.21
C MET A 185 5.85 -2.81 3.83
N GLY A 186 6.66 -3.85 3.59
CA GLY A 186 7.22 -4.13 2.27
C GLY A 186 6.15 -4.33 1.20
N PRO A 187 5.28 -5.35 1.33
CA PRO A 187 4.13 -5.53 0.44
C PRO A 187 3.21 -4.30 0.37
N ASN A 188 3.05 -3.55 1.45
CA ASN A 188 2.19 -2.37 1.48
C ASN A 188 2.75 -1.24 0.60
N VAL A 189 4.04 -0.95 0.66
CA VAL A 189 4.69 0.02 -0.24
C VAL A 189 4.69 -0.49 -1.69
N ALA A 190 4.95 -1.79 -1.90
CA ALA A 190 4.85 -2.40 -3.22
C ALA A 190 3.44 -2.27 -3.81
N GLY A 191 2.39 -2.35 -2.99
CA GLY A 191 1.00 -2.12 -3.39
C GLY A 191 0.73 -0.70 -3.90
N VAL A 192 1.38 0.31 -3.32
CA VAL A 192 1.30 1.71 -3.82
C VAL A 192 1.94 1.81 -5.20
N ILE A 193 3.14 1.27 -5.35
CA ILE A 193 3.86 1.26 -6.63
C ILE A 193 3.02 0.53 -7.69
N GLY A 194 2.51 -0.66 -7.37
CA GLY A 194 1.67 -1.46 -8.26
C GLY A 194 0.38 -0.75 -8.67
N THR A 195 -0.28 -0.06 -7.75
CA THR A 195 -1.49 0.72 -8.03
C THR A 195 -1.19 1.91 -8.94
N ALA A 196 -0.07 2.60 -8.74
CA ALA A 196 0.35 3.70 -9.60
C ALA A 196 0.66 3.21 -11.03
N ILE A 197 1.33 2.07 -11.15
CA ILE A 197 1.59 1.42 -12.43
C ILE A 197 0.27 1.01 -13.12
N ALA A 198 -0.63 0.36 -12.39
CA ALA A 198 -1.93 -0.04 -12.91
C ALA A 198 -2.74 1.17 -13.39
N ALA A 199 -2.76 2.26 -12.62
CA ALA A 199 -3.41 3.51 -13.03
C ALA A 199 -2.78 4.08 -14.31
N GLY A 200 -1.45 4.09 -14.42
CA GLY A 200 -0.73 4.51 -15.63
C GLY A 200 -1.08 3.66 -16.85
N VAL A 201 -1.17 2.34 -16.69
CA VAL A 201 -1.59 1.42 -17.77
C VAL A 201 -3.02 1.72 -18.21
N LEU A 202 -3.95 1.83 -17.25
CA LEU A 202 -5.34 2.12 -17.56
C LEU A 202 -5.51 3.48 -18.26
N LEU A 203 -4.78 4.50 -17.82
CA LEU A 203 -4.77 5.80 -18.47
C LEU A 203 -4.19 5.73 -19.90
N SER A 204 -3.16 4.94 -20.13
CA SER A 204 -2.58 4.78 -21.48
C SER A 204 -3.49 4.00 -22.43
N ILE A 205 -4.36 3.14 -21.93
CA ILE A 205 -5.27 2.32 -22.75
C ILE A 205 -6.62 3.03 -22.96
N PHE A 206 -7.16 3.66 -21.91
CA PHE A 206 -8.52 4.19 -21.89
C PHE A 206 -8.59 5.72 -21.76
N GLY A 207 -7.48 6.37 -21.41
CA GLY A 207 -7.40 7.82 -21.29
C GLY A 207 -6.99 8.43 -22.62
N ALA A 208 -7.94 8.67 -23.48
CA ALA A 208 -7.75 9.50 -24.66
C ALA A 208 -8.02 10.96 -24.33
#